data_a7c022dbcd5453c2f05f56e7be87f4af
#
_entry.id   a7c022dbcd5453c2f05f56e7be87f4af
#
_cell.length_a   1.000
_cell.length_b   1.000
_cell.length_c   1.000
_cell.angle_alpha   90.00
_cell.angle_beta   90.00
_cell.angle_gamma   90.00
#
_symmetry.space_group_name_H-M   'P 1'
#
loop_
_entity.id
_entity.type
_entity.pdbx_description
1 polymer ?
#
loop_
_entity_poly.entity_id
_entity_poly.type
_entity_poly.pdbx_seq_one_letter_code
_entity_poly.pdbx_strand_id
1 'polypeptide(L)'
;VAGLAVAFAAFLIIMVQVSFEHNFDRCHPNSTRIYRMGLSFPDGASMIHCRPLIEAFIHSSPHIEAGTLINPYIGEMYVTVTRKEGKQGFKETIITCHPEITRMFQFTMCEGESSCLSEPEKALMPESMAHRLFGKESAIGKQIVPDGGIWTKPGVKYLVVGGVYKDFPENTQLKNVIYTEMSPDYALTNW
;
A
#
# COMPACT_ATOMS: atom_id res chain seq x y z
N VAL A 1 -44.99 15.67 -9.63
CA VAL A 1 -44.42 14.29 -9.63
C VAL A 1 -42.94 14.31 -10.07
N ALA A 2 -42.61 14.98 -11.24
CA ALA A 2 -41.21 14.98 -11.71
C ALA A 2 -40.23 15.64 -10.73
N GLY A 3 -40.58 16.77 -10.10
CA GLY A 3 -39.73 17.45 -9.13
C GLY A 3 -39.42 16.60 -7.87
N LEU A 4 -40.43 15.86 -7.40
CA LEU A 4 -40.24 14.93 -6.26
C LEU A 4 -39.32 13.78 -6.65
N ALA A 5 -39.43 13.22 -7.84
CA ALA A 5 -38.55 12.17 -8.33
C ALA A 5 -37.07 12.61 -8.40
N VAL A 6 -36.85 13.82 -8.93
CA VAL A 6 -35.48 14.39 -8.97
C VAL A 6 -34.94 14.66 -7.60
N ALA A 7 -35.73 15.22 -6.66
CA ALA A 7 -35.30 15.46 -5.28
C ALA A 7 -34.96 14.16 -4.56
N PHE A 8 -35.76 13.10 -4.76
CA PHE A 8 -35.49 11.80 -4.15
C PHE A 8 -34.25 11.13 -4.73
N ALA A 9 -34.02 11.22 -6.05
CA ALA A 9 -32.81 10.72 -6.70
C ALA A 9 -31.56 11.44 -6.16
N ALA A 10 -31.61 12.78 -6.05
CA ALA A 10 -30.51 13.55 -5.49
C ALA A 10 -30.23 13.16 -4.02
N PHE A 11 -31.29 12.98 -3.21
CA PHE A 11 -31.15 12.50 -1.84
C PHE A 11 -30.46 11.13 -1.77
N LEU A 12 -30.85 10.17 -2.59
CA LEU A 12 -30.22 8.84 -2.61
C LEU A 12 -28.73 8.92 -2.98
N ILE A 13 -28.36 9.73 -3.97
CA ILE A 13 -26.96 9.93 -4.37
C ILE A 13 -26.15 10.49 -3.21
N ILE A 14 -26.66 11.52 -2.51
CA ILE A 14 -26.02 12.11 -1.34
C ILE A 14 -25.86 11.08 -0.22
N MET A 15 -26.90 10.29 0.04
CA MET A 15 -26.85 9.25 1.07
C MET A 15 -25.81 8.15 0.78
N VAL A 16 -25.67 7.77 -0.50
CA VAL A 16 -24.61 6.83 -0.93
C VAL A 16 -23.24 7.44 -0.68
N GLN A 17 -23.02 8.70 -1.07
CA GLN A 17 -21.76 9.39 -0.85
C GLN A 17 -21.44 9.52 0.63
N VAL A 18 -22.38 9.94 1.45
CA VAL A 18 -22.22 10.04 2.92
C VAL A 18 -21.88 8.68 3.52
N SER A 19 -22.56 7.62 3.08
CA SER A 19 -22.26 6.25 3.54
C SER A 19 -20.85 5.81 3.15
N PHE A 20 -20.40 6.13 1.94
CA PHE A 20 -19.05 5.82 1.47
C PHE A 20 -17.99 6.53 2.34
N GLU A 21 -18.14 7.84 2.55
CA GLU A 21 -17.21 8.63 3.38
C GLU A 21 -17.22 8.19 4.85
N HIS A 22 -18.41 7.92 5.40
CA HIS A 22 -18.54 7.49 6.80
C HIS A 22 -17.90 6.13 7.06
N ASN A 23 -17.85 5.25 6.06
CA ASN A 23 -17.24 3.93 6.16
C ASN A 23 -15.79 3.90 5.67
N PHE A 24 -15.16 5.06 5.44
CA PHE A 24 -13.78 5.15 4.99
C PHE A 24 -12.83 4.52 6.02
N ASP A 25 -11.87 3.70 5.55
CA ASP A 25 -10.91 2.92 6.36
C ASP A 25 -11.50 1.92 7.38
N ARG A 26 -12.83 1.75 7.44
CA ARG A 26 -13.46 0.80 8.38
C ARG A 26 -13.19 -0.67 8.07
N CYS A 27 -12.63 -0.98 6.92
CA CYS A 27 -12.13 -2.32 6.60
C CYS A 27 -10.97 -2.76 7.51
N HIS A 28 -10.30 -1.81 8.19
CA HIS A 28 -9.23 -2.09 9.13
C HIS A 28 -9.75 -2.09 10.56
N PRO A 29 -9.60 -3.20 11.32
CA PRO A 29 -10.15 -3.33 12.68
C PRO A 29 -9.71 -2.24 13.66
N ASN A 30 -8.47 -1.73 13.48
CA ASN A 30 -7.89 -0.71 14.34
C ASN A 30 -8.07 0.71 13.79
N SER A 31 -8.95 0.94 12.81
CA SER A 31 -9.08 2.24 12.13
C SER A 31 -9.31 3.43 13.08
N THR A 32 -10.02 3.21 14.20
CA THR A 32 -10.27 4.26 15.21
C THR A 32 -9.04 4.64 16.06
N ARG A 33 -7.95 3.85 15.95
CA ARG A 33 -6.69 4.03 16.69
C ARG A 33 -5.52 4.33 15.78
N ILE A 34 -5.75 4.39 14.47
CA ILE A 34 -4.73 4.72 13.47
C ILE A 34 -4.78 6.22 13.21
N TYR A 35 -3.66 6.88 13.37
CA TYR A 35 -3.49 8.31 13.15
C TYR A 35 -2.43 8.57 12.10
N ARG A 36 -2.66 9.55 11.27
CA ARG A 36 -1.65 10.03 10.32
C ARG A 36 -0.94 11.22 10.92
N MET A 37 0.38 11.16 11.02
CA MET A 37 1.18 12.28 11.48
C MET A 37 1.25 13.36 10.40
N GLY A 38 1.03 14.61 10.79
CA GLY A 38 1.18 15.79 9.95
C GLY A 38 1.96 16.88 10.68
N LEU A 39 2.76 17.65 9.95
CA LEU A 39 3.36 18.88 10.43
C LEU A 39 2.55 20.07 9.93
N SER A 40 2.16 20.95 10.85
CA SER A 40 1.46 22.18 10.52
C SER A 40 2.46 23.31 10.35
N PHE A 41 2.35 24.03 9.24
CA PHE A 41 3.13 25.22 8.93
C PHE A 41 2.18 26.41 8.73
N PRO A 42 2.68 27.66 8.79
CA PRO A 42 1.86 28.85 8.51
C PRO A 42 1.15 28.80 7.17
N ASP A 43 1.77 28.18 6.17
CA ASP A 43 1.27 28.08 4.79
C ASP A 43 0.49 26.78 4.50
N GLY A 44 0.24 25.94 5.52
CA GLY A 44 -0.49 24.69 5.36
C GLY A 44 0.09 23.53 6.17
N ALA A 45 -0.37 22.31 5.89
CA ALA A 45 0.10 21.10 6.54
C ALA A 45 0.85 20.19 5.57
N SER A 46 1.97 19.63 5.99
CA SER A 46 2.68 18.57 5.25
C SER A 46 2.45 17.22 5.90
N MET A 47 2.18 16.23 5.08
CA MET A 47 2.11 14.81 5.48
C MET A 47 3.36 14.04 5.04
N ILE A 48 4.36 14.77 4.54
CA ILE A 48 5.63 14.21 4.08
C ILE A 48 6.67 14.55 5.11
N HIS A 49 7.35 13.53 5.59
CA HIS A 49 8.34 13.63 6.66
C HIS A 49 9.61 12.91 6.26
N CYS A 50 10.74 13.38 6.80
CA CYS A 50 11.98 12.62 6.71
C CYS A 50 11.89 11.35 7.58
N ARG A 51 12.50 10.30 7.11
CA ARG A 51 12.47 8.98 7.78
C ARG A 51 12.98 9.02 9.22
N PRO A 52 14.14 9.65 9.54
CA PRO A 52 14.64 9.68 10.91
C PRO A 52 13.68 10.33 11.91
N LEU A 53 12.96 11.37 11.49
CA LEU A 53 11.96 12.03 12.35
C LEU A 53 10.83 11.08 12.72
N ILE A 54 10.30 10.35 11.75
CA ILE A 54 9.19 9.40 11.98
C ILE A 54 9.65 8.23 12.85
N GLU A 55 10.82 7.68 12.60
CA GLU A 55 11.38 6.59 13.42
C GLU A 55 11.62 7.06 14.86
N ALA A 56 12.19 8.25 15.05
CA ALA A 56 12.35 8.84 16.38
C ALA A 56 11.00 9.07 17.07
N PHE A 57 9.99 9.55 16.32
CA PHE A 57 8.65 9.76 16.86
C PHE A 57 7.99 8.45 17.30
N ILE A 58 8.05 7.39 16.50
CA ILE A 58 7.49 6.08 16.84
C ILE A 58 8.06 5.57 18.17
N HIS A 59 9.35 5.80 18.42
CA HIS A 59 10.02 5.37 19.66
C HIS A 59 9.94 6.38 20.80
N SER A 60 9.31 7.53 20.61
CA SER A 60 9.27 8.61 21.60
C SER A 60 8.32 8.36 22.78
N SER A 61 7.37 7.46 22.65
CA SER A 61 6.35 7.22 23.67
C SER A 61 5.92 5.76 23.73
N PRO A 62 5.75 5.21 24.95
CA PRO A 62 5.24 3.85 25.15
C PRO A 62 3.74 3.72 24.78
N HIS A 63 3.05 4.84 24.51
CA HIS A 63 1.66 4.83 24.07
C HIS A 63 1.52 4.61 22.56
N ILE A 64 2.62 4.66 21.81
CA ILE A 64 2.64 4.32 20.39
C ILE A 64 2.91 2.83 20.26
N GLU A 65 1.88 2.06 19.94
CA GLU A 65 1.98 0.60 19.87
C GLU A 65 2.68 0.11 18.59
N ALA A 66 2.52 0.84 17.49
CA ALA A 66 3.16 0.58 16.21
C ALA A 66 3.17 1.84 15.36
N GLY A 67 4.11 1.93 14.45
CA GLY A 67 4.18 2.99 13.47
C GLY A 67 4.74 2.47 12.16
N THR A 68 4.29 3.01 11.05
CA THR A 68 4.78 2.66 9.72
C THR A 68 5.05 3.90 8.91
N LEU A 69 6.02 3.82 8.02
CA LEU A 69 6.31 4.79 7.00
C LEU A 69 5.95 4.18 5.65
N ILE A 70 5.24 4.91 4.84
CA ILE A 70 4.89 4.54 3.46
C ILE A 70 5.50 5.59 2.55
N ASN A 71 6.32 5.17 1.59
CA ASN A 71 6.86 6.10 0.61
C ASN A 71 5.88 6.28 -0.55
N PRO A 72 5.24 7.44 -0.70
CA PRO A 72 4.24 7.68 -1.73
C PRO A 72 4.83 8.00 -3.11
N TYR A 73 6.16 8.21 -3.19
CA TYR A 73 6.81 8.72 -4.41
C TYR A 73 7.18 7.65 -5.44
N ILE A 74 6.87 6.39 -5.16
CA ILE A 74 7.08 5.33 -6.14
C ILE A 74 5.83 5.30 -7.01
N GLY A 75 5.97 5.89 -8.16
CA GLY A 75 4.91 5.96 -9.15
C GLY A 75 4.72 4.65 -9.91
N GLU A 76 3.89 4.72 -10.93
CA GLU A 76 3.73 3.63 -11.89
C GLU A 76 5.05 3.35 -12.61
N MET A 77 5.41 2.09 -12.68
CA MET A 77 6.58 1.61 -13.41
C MET A 77 6.23 0.37 -14.22
N TYR A 78 7.05 0.07 -15.22
CA TYR A 78 6.92 -1.19 -15.91
C TYR A 78 7.57 -2.30 -15.07
N VAL A 79 6.84 -3.41 -14.94
CA VAL A 79 7.33 -4.63 -14.29
C VAL A 79 7.29 -5.76 -15.30
N THR A 80 8.37 -6.49 -15.39
CA THR A 80 8.47 -7.67 -16.27
C THR A 80 8.32 -8.93 -15.44
N VAL A 81 7.43 -9.81 -15.88
CA VAL A 81 7.24 -11.15 -15.33
C VAL A 81 7.51 -12.20 -16.38
N THR A 82 7.99 -13.37 -15.96
CA THR A 82 8.18 -14.51 -16.84
C THR A 82 6.99 -15.44 -16.76
N ARG A 83 6.32 -15.64 -17.87
CA ARG A 83 5.24 -16.62 -18.06
C ARG A 83 5.70 -17.78 -18.93
N LYS A 84 4.87 -18.83 -19.08
CA LYS A 84 5.14 -19.97 -20.00
C LYS A 84 5.36 -19.52 -21.43
N GLU A 85 4.67 -18.45 -21.84
CA GLU A 85 4.71 -17.90 -23.22
C GLU A 85 5.85 -16.90 -23.42
N GLY A 86 6.66 -16.64 -22.38
CA GLY A 86 7.78 -15.69 -22.43
C GLY A 86 7.67 -14.56 -21.41
N LYS A 87 8.52 -13.56 -21.58
CA LYS A 87 8.52 -12.35 -20.74
C LYS A 87 7.42 -11.41 -21.19
N GLN A 88 6.68 -10.88 -20.22
CA GLN A 88 5.64 -9.89 -20.45
C GLN A 88 5.81 -8.70 -19.50
N GLY A 89 5.62 -7.49 -20.05
CA GLY A 89 5.68 -6.24 -19.29
C GLY A 89 4.27 -5.75 -18.91
N PHE A 90 4.14 -5.24 -17.70
CA PHE A 90 2.91 -4.65 -17.19
C PHE A 90 3.24 -3.31 -16.53
N LYS A 91 2.29 -2.38 -16.56
CA LYS A 91 2.41 -1.10 -15.86
C LYS A 91 1.76 -1.21 -14.50
N GLU A 92 2.57 -1.20 -13.44
CA GLU A 92 2.13 -1.44 -12.08
C GLU A 92 2.74 -0.42 -11.12
N THR A 93 2.14 -0.28 -9.94
CA THR A 93 2.67 0.58 -8.88
C THR A 93 3.33 -0.29 -7.81
N ILE A 94 4.56 0.09 -7.42
CA ILE A 94 5.28 -0.50 -6.29
C ILE A 94 5.44 0.57 -5.22
N ILE A 95 5.09 0.24 -3.98
CA ILE A 95 5.26 1.10 -2.81
C ILE A 95 6.21 0.44 -1.84
N THR A 96 7.21 1.19 -1.37
CA THR A 96 8.07 0.75 -0.26
C THR A 96 7.54 1.28 1.06
N CYS A 97 7.55 0.44 2.09
CA CYS A 97 7.03 0.76 3.41
C CYS A 97 7.79 0.00 4.50
N HIS A 98 7.57 0.39 5.76
CA HIS A 98 8.01 -0.44 6.87
C HIS A 98 7.12 -1.68 7.03
N PRO A 99 7.69 -2.85 7.38
CA PRO A 99 6.94 -4.11 7.55
C PRO A 99 5.79 -4.03 8.55
N GLU A 100 5.88 -3.12 9.54
CA GLU A 100 4.83 -2.86 10.54
C GLU A 100 3.49 -2.46 9.94
N ILE A 101 3.45 -2.08 8.66
CA ILE A 101 2.20 -1.81 7.94
C ILE A 101 1.22 -2.98 8.04
N THR A 102 1.71 -4.21 8.01
CA THR A 102 0.86 -5.42 8.09
C THR A 102 0.33 -5.68 9.50
N ARG A 103 0.95 -5.10 10.52
CA ARG A 103 0.48 -5.14 11.91
C ARG A 103 -0.57 -4.06 12.16
N MET A 104 -0.42 -2.90 11.54
CA MET A 104 -1.33 -1.76 11.71
C MET A 104 -2.61 -1.91 10.90
N PHE A 105 -2.47 -2.38 9.67
CA PHE A 105 -3.56 -2.56 8.72
C PHE A 105 -3.80 -4.05 8.47
N GLN A 106 -5.05 -4.43 8.30
CA GLN A 106 -5.38 -5.82 8.04
C GLN A 106 -5.16 -6.15 6.57
N PHE A 107 -4.16 -6.98 6.31
CA PHE A 107 -3.98 -7.65 5.03
C PHE A 107 -4.61 -9.04 5.11
N THR A 108 -5.78 -9.22 4.51
CA THR A 108 -6.42 -10.54 4.43
C THR A 108 -5.69 -11.37 3.38
N MET A 109 -4.91 -12.35 3.80
CA MET A 109 -4.10 -13.14 2.87
C MET A 109 -4.93 -14.19 2.14
N CYS A 110 -4.73 -14.28 0.81
CA CYS A 110 -5.25 -15.33 -0.05
C CYS A 110 -4.21 -16.43 -0.24
N GLU A 111 -2.92 -16.07 -0.37
CA GLU A 111 -1.80 -16.99 -0.48
C GLU A 111 -0.59 -16.43 0.28
N GLY A 112 0.24 -17.32 0.82
CA GLY A 112 1.44 -16.90 1.57
C GLY A 112 1.12 -16.18 2.88
N GLU A 113 2.09 -15.43 3.39
CA GLU A 113 1.99 -14.75 4.68
C GLU A 113 2.40 -13.27 4.57
N SER A 114 1.75 -12.40 5.36
CA SER A 114 2.07 -10.97 5.41
C SER A 114 3.43 -10.68 6.05
N SER A 115 3.93 -11.59 6.89
CA SER A 115 5.27 -11.54 7.51
C SER A 115 6.41 -11.54 6.49
N CYS A 116 6.17 -12.02 5.26
CA CYS A 116 7.16 -12.00 4.19
C CYS A 116 7.66 -10.59 3.86
N LEU A 117 6.89 -9.55 4.19
CA LEU A 117 7.29 -8.15 3.99
C LEU A 117 8.53 -7.75 4.81
N SER A 118 8.86 -8.49 5.88
CA SER A 118 10.08 -8.31 6.67
C SER A 118 11.32 -8.97 6.05
N GLU A 119 11.15 -9.75 4.98
CA GLU A 119 12.25 -10.41 4.29
C GLU A 119 12.74 -9.53 3.13
N PRO A 120 14.06 -9.41 2.92
CA PRO A 120 14.62 -8.70 1.77
C PRO A 120 14.06 -9.22 0.45
N GLU A 121 13.83 -8.31 -0.49
CA GLU A 121 13.38 -8.63 -1.85
C GLU A 121 12.01 -9.33 -1.96
N LYS A 122 11.29 -9.49 -0.86
CA LYS A 122 9.91 -10.00 -0.88
C LYS A 122 8.91 -8.88 -1.15
N ALA A 123 7.78 -9.27 -1.72
CA ALA A 123 6.67 -8.38 -2.00
C ALA A 123 5.33 -9.02 -1.70
N LEU A 124 4.39 -8.17 -1.26
CA LEU A 124 2.97 -8.48 -1.21
C LEU A 124 2.29 -7.86 -2.44
N MET A 125 1.33 -8.57 -3.03
CA MET A 125 0.54 -8.05 -4.14
C MET A 125 -0.94 -8.34 -3.97
N PRO A 126 -1.84 -7.53 -4.54
CA PRO A 126 -3.27 -7.79 -4.48
C PRO A 126 -3.66 -8.97 -5.38
N GLU A 127 -4.73 -9.68 -5.01
CA GLU A 127 -5.23 -10.86 -5.73
C GLU A 127 -5.57 -10.54 -7.19
N SER A 128 -6.22 -9.43 -7.46
CA SER A 128 -6.55 -9.00 -8.83
C SER A 128 -5.30 -8.84 -9.70
N MET A 129 -4.22 -8.31 -9.12
CA MET A 129 -2.94 -8.16 -9.81
C MET A 129 -2.25 -9.51 -10.01
N ALA A 130 -2.26 -10.39 -9.00
CA ALA A 130 -1.70 -11.74 -9.12
C ALA A 130 -2.35 -12.50 -10.28
N HIS A 131 -3.68 -12.44 -10.39
CA HIS A 131 -4.41 -13.02 -11.52
C HIS A 131 -4.07 -12.37 -12.87
N ARG A 132 -3.91 -11.05 -12.90
CA ARG A 132 -3.53 -10.32 -14.13
C ARG A 132 -2.12 -10.68 -14.59
N LEU A 133 -1.17 -10.78 -13.64
CA LEU A 133 0.23 -11.04 -13.92
C LEU A 133 0.54 -12.52 -14.19
N PHE A 134 -0.13 -13.45 -13.50
CA PHE A 134 0.23 -14.87 -13.52
C PHE A 134 -0.93 -15.80 -13.91
N GLY A 135 -2.12 -15.26 -14.19
CA GLY A 135 -3.29 -16.03 -14.57
C GLY A 135 -3.83 -16.87 -13.42
N LYS A 136 -4.05 -18.16 -13.64
CA LYS A 136 -4.55 -19.10 -12.65
C LYS A 136 -3.45 -19.78 -11.82
N GLU A 137 -2.20 -19.51 -12.11
CA GLU A 137 -1.08 -20.10 -11.37
C GLU A 137 -0.83 -19.33 -10.09
N SER A 138 -0.41 -20.01 -9.02
CA SER A 138 0.05 -19.34 -7.81
C SER A 138 1.14 -18.32 -8.13
N ALA A 139 1.03 -17.15 -7.53
CA ALA A 139 2.03 -16.09 -7.68
C ALA A 139 3.22 -16.29 -6.73
N ILE A 140 3.06 -17.08 -5.66
CA ILE A 140 4.09 -17.26 -4.63
C ILE A 140 5.39 -17.79 -5.22
N GLY A 141 6.48 -17.17 -4.84
CA GLY A 141 7.84 -17.51 -5.31
C GLY A 141 8.18 -17.02 -6.72
N LYS A 142 7.22 -16.45 -7.46
CA LYS A 142 7.50 -15.89 -8.78
C LYS A 142 8.20 -14.53 -8.67
N GLN A 143 9.03 -14.24 -9.66
CA GLN A 143 9.82 -13.01 -9.72
C GLN A 143 9.09 -11.93 -10.50
N ILE A 144 9.22 -10.70 -10.01
CA ILE A 144 8.81 -9.46 -10.66
C ILE A 144 10.07 -8.63 -10.84
N VAL A 145 10.34 -8.21 -12.07
CA VAL A 145 11.51 -7.39 -12.41
C VAL A 145 11.03 -5.96 -12.69
N PRO A 146 11.24 -5.01 -11.76
CA PRO A 146 10.94 -3.59 -12.00
C PRO A 146 11.89 -3.03 -13.06
N ASP A 147 11.35 -2.36 -14.08
CA ASP A 147 12.15 -1.69 -15.10
C ASP A 147 12.77 -0.41 -14.51
N GLY A 148 14.10 -0.26 -14.66
CA GLY A 148 14.84 0.82 -14.04
C GLY A 148 15.13 0.64 -12.55
N GLY A 149 14.69 -0.47 -11.95
CA GLY A 149 14.89 -0.75 -10.51
C GLY A 149 13.98 0.06 -9.59
N ILE A 150 14.17 -0.11 -8.28
CA ILE A 150 13.44 0.62 -7.24
C ILE A 150 14.41 1.58 -6.57
N TRP A 151 14.26 2.88 -6.82
CA TRP A 151 15.21 3.89 -6.34
C TRP A 151 15.35 3.95 -4.81
N THR A 152 14.31 3.54 -4.05
CA THR A 152 14.35 3.42 -2.60
C THR A 152 14.94 2.08 -2.10
N LYS A 153 15.29 1.20 -3.04
CA LYS A 153 15.98 -0.08 -2.79
C LYS A 153 17.13 -0.25 -3.77
N PRO A 154 18.21 0.53 -3.66
CA PRO A 154 19.34 0.44 -4.58
C PRO A 154 19.92 -0.97 -4.63
N GLY A 155 20.22 -1.47 -5.83
CA GLY A 155 20.81 -2.78 -6.02
C GLY A 155 19.82 -3.95 -6.15
N VAL A 156 18.56 -3.76 -5.77
CA VAL A 156 17.52 -4.78 -5.95
C VAL A 156 17.12 -4.83 -7.43
N LYS A 157 17.33 -6.00 -8.06
CA LYS A 157 17.03 -6.23 -9.48
C LYS A 157 15.67 -6.88 -9.70
N TYR A 158 15.15 -7.57 -8.73
CA TYR A 158 13.85 -8.26 -8.78
C TYR A 158 13.24 -8.33 -7.40
N LEU A 159 11.94 -8.53 -7.36
CA LEU A 159 11.19 -8.86 -6.16
C LEU A 159 10.62 -10.27 -6.31
N VAL A 160 10.49 -10.98 -5.21
CA VAL A 160 9.85 -12.30 -5.16
C VAL A 160 8.51 -12.16 -4.45
N VAL A 161 7.45 -12.66 -5.05
CA VAL A 161 6.13 -12.65 -4.43
C VAL A 161 6.15 -13.56 -3.21
N GLY A 162 5.99 -13.00 -2.03
CA GLY A 162 5.93 -13.72 -0.76
C GLY A 162 4.52 -13.91 -0.24
N GLY A 163 3.59 -13.04 -0.68
CA GLY A 163 2.19 -13.14 -0.30
C GLY A 163 1.26 -12.45 -1.28
N VAL A 164 0.04 -12.97 -1.36
CA VAL A 164 -1.07 -12.39 -2.12
C VAL A 164 -2.17 -12.04 -1.14
N TYR A 165 -2.57 -10.77 -1.12
CA TYR A 165 -3.63 -10.29 -0.26
C TYR A 165 -4.90 -10.00 -1.06
N LYS A 166 -6.05 -10.17 -0.40
CA LYS A 166 -7.36 -9.81 -0.95
C LYS A 166 -7.42 -8.31 -1.20
N ASP A 167 -7.92 -7.91 -2.35
CA ASP A 167 -8.04 -6.50 -2.73
C ASP A 167 -8.77 -5.69 -1.64
N PHE A 168 -8.20 -4.55 -1.30
CA PHE A 168 -8.86 -3.58 -0.44
C PHE A 168 -10.05 -2.96 -1.15
N PRO A 169 -11.10 -2.58 -0.42
CA PRO A 169 -12.21 -1.81 -0.97
C PRO A 169 -11.74 -0.41 -1.40
N GLU A 170 -12.51 0.25 -2.24
CA GLU A 170 -12.14 1.58 -2.77
C GLU A 170 -12.12 2.67 -1.69
N ASN A 171 -12.90 2.50 -0.61
CA ASN A 171 -13.00 3.46 0.50
C ASN A 171 -11.94 3.24 1.59
N THR A 172 -10.67 3.11 1.17
CA THR A 172 -9.53 3.07 2.09
C THR A 172 -8.33 3.85 1.54
N GLN A 173 -7.45 4.30 2.46
CA GLN A 173 -6.19 4.96 2.12
C GLN A 173 -5.19 4.01 1.44
N LEU A 174 -5.20 2.74 1.84
CA LEU A 174 -4.32 1.76 1.22
C LEU A 174 -4.77 1.43 -0.21
N LYS A 175 -3.82 1.32 -1.10
CA LYS A 175 -4.06 1.04 -2.52
C LYS A 175 -3.76 -0.43 -2.83
N ASN A 176 -4.44 -0.94 -3.85
CA ASN A 176 -4.20 -2.28 -4.39
C ASN A 176 -2.97 -2.26 -5.30
N VAL A 177 -1.79 -2.30 -4.68
CA VAL A 177 -0.47 -2.15 -5.31
C VAL A 177 0.50 -3.20 -4.78
N ILE A 178 1.70 -3.25 -5.34
CA ILE A 178 2.77 -4.08 -4.81
C ILE A 178 3.41 -3.35 -3.63
N TYR A 179 3.41 -3.99 -2.45
CA TYR A 179 4.14 -3.51 -1.28
C TYR A 179 5.44 -4.29 -1.11
N THR A 180 6.53 -3.61 -0.82
CA THR A 180 7.82 -4.20 -0.48
C THR A 180 8.48 -3.41 0.64
N GLU A 181 9.38 -4.04 1.37
CA GLU A 181 10.13 -3.38 2.43
C GLU A 181 10.95 -2.20 1.88
N MET A 182 11.02 -1.12 2.63
CA MET A 182 11.96 -0.03 2.38
C MET A 182 13.37 -0.47 2.78
N SER A 183 14.38 -0.18 1.95
CA SER A 183 15.77 -0.50 2.31
C SER A 183 16.13 0.08 3.69
N PRO A 184 16.76 -0.70 4.58
CA PRO A 184 17.16 -0.21 5.90
C PRO A 184 18.00 1.05 5.85
N ASP A 185 18.89 1.17 4.86
CA ASP A 185 19.83 2.28 4.73
C ASP A 185 19.27 3.49 3.96
N TYR A 186 18.07 3.34 3.38
CA TYR A 186 17.50 4.41 2.57
C TYR A 186 17.05 5.60 3.42
N ALA A 187 17.56 6.79 3.06
CA ALA A 187 17.19 8.08 3.64
C ALA A 187 17.40 8.22 5.17
N LEU A 188 18.28 7.41 5.79
CA LEU A 188 18.58 7.51 7.22
C LEU A 188 19.30 8.79 7.60
N THR A 189 20.03 9.40 6.67
CA THR A 189 20.84 10.62 6.89
C THR A 189 20.17 11.89 6.39
N ASN A 190 19.02 11.79 5.75
CA ASN A 190 18.31 12.94 5.20
C ASN A 190 17.30 13.47 6.21
N TRP A 191 17.68 14.56 6.89
CA TRP A 191 16.83 15.32 7.82
C TRP A 191 16.14 16.47 7.11
#